data_48c34215021917dce5af934c8949aaa3
#
_entry.id   48c34215021917dce5af934c8949aaa3
#
_cell.length_a   1.000
_cell.length_b   1.000
_cell.length_c   1.000
_cell.angle_alpha   90.00
_cell.angle_beta   90.00
_cell.angle_gamma   90.00
#
_symmetry.space_group_name_H-M   'P 1'
#
loop_
_entity.id
_entity.type
_entity.pdbx_description
1 polymer ?
#
loop_
_entity_poly.entity_id
_entity_poly.type
_entity_poly.pdbx_seq_one_letter_code
_entity_poly.pdbx_strand_id
1 'polypeptide(L)'
;MKYDFKKIEKKWQGFWDKRKVFRARLEHSRKKYYCLEMFPYPSGRIHMGHVRNYTIADVIARYKWMRGFNVLHPMGFDAFGQPAENAAIKNKSHPEIWTKRCVEWMKKELKKMGFSYDWEREIATCSDDYYKWNQWIFLKMLEKGLAYKKASSVNWCPSCQTTLAN
;
A
#
# COMPACT_ATOMS: atom_id res chain seq x y z
N MET A 1 23.20 -33.04 -2.41
CA MET A 1 22.62 -32.08 -1.43
C MET A 1 21.20 -31.76 -1.85
N LYS A 2 20.21 -31.86 -0.96
CA LYS A 2 18.83 -31.49 -1.27
C LYS A 2 18.72 -29.97 -1.23
N TYR A 3 18.16 -29.33 -2.28
CA TYR A 3 17.92 -27.89 -2.33
C TYR A 3 16.86 -27.49 -1.30
N ASP A 4 17.25 -26.73 -0.27
CA ASP A 4 16.37 -26.26 0.80
C ASP A 4 16.00 -24.79 0.56
N PHE A 5 14.98 -24.58 -0.23
CA PHE A 5 14.52 -23.24 -0.59
C PHE A 5 14.08 -22.42 0.63
N LYS A 6 13.45 -23.04 1.64
CA LYS A 6 12.99 -22.33 2.84
C LYS A 6 14.15 -21.71 3.63
N LYS A 7 15.25 -22.46 3.75
CA LYS A 7 16.46 -21.98 4.41
C LYS A 7 17.13 -20.87 3.61
N ILE A 8 17.18 -20.99 2.30
CA ILE A 8 17.79 -20.01 1.38
C ILE A 8 16.99 -18.71 1.38
N GLU A 9 15.67 -18.77 1.23
CA GLU A 9 14.77 -17.61 1.27
C GLU A 9 14.90 -16.86 2.59
N LYS A 10 14.81 -17.56 3.71
CA LYS A 10 14.95 -16.96 5.04
C LYS A 10 16.30 -16.25 5.22
N LYS A 11 17.40 -16.86 4.74
CA LYS A 11 18.73 -16.27 4.78
C LYS A 11 18.80 -14.96 4.02
N TRP A 12 18.31 -14.96 2.76
CA TRP A 12 18.43 -13.80 1.89
C TRP A 12 17.48 -12.68 2.25
N GLN A 13 16.23 -12.98 2.62
CA GLN A 13 15.28 -11.98 3.12
C GLN A 13 15.83 -11.30 4.38
N GLY A 14 16.36 -12.07 5.32
CA GLY A 14 17.02 -11.51 6.51
C GLY A 14 18.24 -10.65 6.20
N PHE A 15 19.05 -11.03 5.19
CA PHE A 15 20.17 -10.23 4.73
C PHE A 15 19.71 -8.90 4.12
N TRP A 16 18.70 -8.91 3.23
CA TRP A 16 18.16 -7.71 2.59
C TRP A 16 17.57 -6.73 3.61
N ASP A 17 16.82 -7.26 4.57
CA ASP A 17 16.20 -6.46 5.63
C ASP A 17 17.28 -5.80 6.52
N LYS A 18 18.23 -6.59 7.03
CA LYS A 18 19.34 -6.10 7.87
C LYS A 18 20.20 -5.06 7.16
N ARG A 19 20.48 -5.24 5.88
CA ARG A 19 21.34 -4.36 5.08
C ARG A 19 20.57 -3.25 4.39
N LYS A 20 19.23 -3.22 4.51
CA LYS A 20 18.36 -2.23 3.84
C LYS A 20 18.68 -2.11 2.36
N VAL A 21 18.83 -3.25 1.69
CA VAL A 21 19.37 -3.34 0.31
C VAL A 21 18.52 -2.55 -0.68
N PHE A 22 17.21 -2.51 -0.48
CA PHE A 22 16.24 -1.86 -1.39
C PHE A 22 15.84 -0.45 -0.97
N ARG A 23 16.53 0.11 0.03
CA ARG A 23 16.28 1.48 0.48
C ARG A 23 16.67 2.48 -0.61
N ALA A 24 15.73 3.35 -1.01
CA ALA A 24 16.02 4.49 -1.87
C ALA A 24 16.88 5.52 -1.14
N ARG A 25 17.94 6.00 -1.78
CA ARG A 25 18.89 6.94 -1.19
C ARG A 25 18.65 8.36 -1.71
N LEU A 26 18.89 9.35 -0.86
CA LEU A 26 18.92 10.75 -1.26
C LEU A 26 20.30 11.05 -1.88
N GLU A 27 20.55 10.52 -3.05
CA GLU A 27 21.78 10.78 -3.81
C GLU A 27 21.45 11.31 -5.22
N HIS A 28 22.28 12.20 -5.72
CA HIS A 28 22.08 12.84 -7.03
C HIS A 28 22.93 12.22 -8.15
N SER A 29 23.86 11.36 -7.82
CA SER A 29 24.83 10.76 -8.76
C SER A 29 24.22 9.69 -9.67
N ARG A 30 23.12 9.05 -9.23
CA ARG A 30 22.44 8.00 -10.00
C ARG A 30 21.12 8.48 -10.60
N LYS A 31 20.81 7.97 -11.77
CA LYS A 31 19.47 8.17 -12.37
C LYS A 31 18.41 7.62 -11.44
N LYS A 32 17.39 8.42 -11.17
CA LYS A 32 16.24 8.02 -10.34
C LYS A 32 15.26 7.20 -11.15
N TYR A 33 14.65 6.21 -10.51
CA TYR A 33 13.53 5.46 -11.06
C TYR A 33 12.46 5.27 -9.99
N TYR A 34 11.25 5.69 -10.29
CA TYR A 34 10.09 5.51 -9.42
C TYR A 34 9.25 4.34 -9.96
N CYS A 35 9.19 3.26 -9.18
CA CYS A 35 8.37 2.09 -9.48
C CYS A 35 7.18 2.10 -8.53
N LEU A 36 6.03 2.55 -9.04
CA LEU A 36 4.78 2.58 -8.29
C LEU A 36 3.84 1.52 -8.82
N GLU A 37 3.19 0.85 -7.91
CA GLU A 37 2.11 -0.07 -8.17
C GLU A 37 0.90 0.26 -7.28
N MET A 38 -0.26 -0.27 -7.62
CA MET A 38 -1.48 -0.01 -6.87
C MET A 38 -1.37 -0.59 -5.46
N PHE A 39 -1.56 0.26 -4.45
CA PHE A 39 -1.56 -0.19 -3.06
C PHE A 39 -2.74 -1.11 -2.78
N PRO A 40 -2.54 -2.19 -2.00
CA PRO A 40 -3.61 -3.07 -1.63
C PRO A 40 -4.60 -2.39 -0.68
N TYR A 41 -5.86 -2.78 -0.80
CA TYR A 41 -6.90 -2.39 0.13
C TYR A 41 -6.96 -3.39 1.30
N PRO A 42 -6.75 -2.98 2.56
CA PRO A 42 -6.60 -3.90 3.69
C PRO A 42 -7.96 -4.38 4.25
N SER A 43 -8.75 -5.06 3.43
CA SER A 43 -10.01 -5.70 3.85
C SER A 43 -9.86 -7.17 4.27
N GLY A 44 -8.70 -7.76 4.06
CA GLY A 44 -8.39 -9.16 4.37
C GLY A 44 -6.91 -9.50 4.11
N ARG A 45 -6.67 -10.70 3.59
CA ARG A 45 -5.33 -11.17 3.20
C ARG A 45 -5.04 -10.90 1.73
N ILE A 46 -3.77 -11.00 1.32
CA ILE A 46 -3.40 -10.98 -0.10
C ILE A 46 -3.95 -12.21 -0.82
N HIS A 47 -4.15 -12.08 -2.11
CA HIS A 47 -4.59 -13.15 -3.01
C HIS A 47 -3.73 -13.15 -4.29
N MET A 48 -3.95 -14.12 -5.16
CA MET A 48 -3.16 -14.28 -6.40
C MET A 48 -3.14 -13.05 -7.30
N GLY A 49 -4.20 -12.23 -7.30
CA GLY A 49 -4.21 -10.94 -8.01
C GLY A 49 -3.15 -9.98 -7.49
N HIS A 50 -2.99 -9.87 -6.18
CA HIS A 50 -1.91 -9.10 -5.56
C HIS A 50 -0.53 -9.66 -5.93
N VAL A 51 -0.35 -10.98 -5.83
CA VAL A 51 0.92 -11.64 -6.17
C VAL A 51 1.31 -11.33 -7.61
N ARG A 52 0.37 -11.47 -8.56
CA ARG A 52 0.62 -11.18 -9.97
C ARG A 52 1.04 -9.74 -10.19
N ASN A 53 0.27 -8.78 -9.65
CA ASN A 53 0.53 -7.35 -9.81
C ASN A 53 1.91 -6.99 -9.28
N TYR A 54 2.20 -7.37 -8.04
CA TYR A 54 3.43 -6.99 -7.35
C TYR A 54 4.68 -7.70 -7.87
N THR A 55 4.54 -8.92 -8.37
CA THR A 55 5.66 -9.63 -9.00
C THR A 55 6.13 -8.93 -10.27
N ILE A 56 5.20 -8.42 -11.09
CA ILE A 56 5.55 -7.71 -12.33
C ILE A 56 6.37 -6.45 -12.01
N ALA A 57 5.89 -5.66 -11.06
CA ALA A 57 6.58 -4.44 -10.65
C ALA A 57 7.91 -4.73 -9.95
N ASP A 58 7.99 -5.76 -9.12
CA ASP A 58 9.23 -6.18 -8.44
C ASP A 58 10.33 -6.59 -9.43
N VAL A 59 9.97 -7.28 -10.51
CA VAL A 59 10.90 -7.61 -11.60
C VAL A 59 11.46 -6.35 -12.24
N ILE A 60 10.62 -5.37 -12.52
CA ILE A 60 11.03 -4.08 -13.11
C ILE A 60 11.94 -3.32 -12.14
N ALA A 61 11.55 -3.23 -10.86
CA ALA A 61 12.31 -2.55 -9.83
C ALA A 61 13.71 -3.15 -9.67
N ARG A 62 13.81 -4.48 -9.57
CA ARG A 62 15.10 -5.21 -9.50
C ARG A 62 15.95 -5.04 -10.74
N TYR A 63 15.34 -5.11 -11.93
CA TYR A 63 16.06 -4.87 -13.17
C TYR A 63 16.66 -3.46 -13.20
N LYS A 64 15.89 -2.44 -12.86
CA LYS A 64 16.39 -1.05 -12.80
C LYS A 64 17.48 -0.88 -11.74
N TRP A 65 17.32 -1.51 -10.59
CA TRP A 65 18.33 -1.50 -9.52
C TRP A 65 19.65 -2.13 -10.00
N MET A 66 19.60 -3.31 -10.66
CA MET A 66 20.76 -3.96 -11.24
C MET A 66 21.42 -3.14 -12.35
N ARG A 67 20.64 -2.29 -13.04
CA ARG A 67 21.15 -1.35 -14.05
C ARG A 67 21.75 -0.08 -13.44
N GLY A 68 21.89 -0.01 -12.12
CA GLY A 68 22.53 1.11 -11.41
C GLY A 68 21.64 2.30 -11.13
N PHE A 69 20.31 2.19 -11.33
CA PHE A 69 19.39 3.26 -10.94
C PHE A 69 19.22 3.33 -9.41
N ASN A 70 18.96 4.53 -8.92
CA ASN A 70 18.43 4.71 -7.57
C ASN A 70 16.91 4.53 -7.62
N VAL A 71 16.45 3.36 -7.20
CA VAL A 71 15.06 2.95 -7.34
C VAL A 71 14.28 3.29 -6.08
N LEU A 72 13.19 4.04 -6.23
CA LEU A 72 12.15 4.18 -5.22
C LEU A 72 11.02 3.20 -5.57
N HIS A 73 10.90 2.13 -4.78
CA HIS A 73 9.86 1.12 -4.88
C HIS A 73 9.09 1.07 -3.55
N PRO A 74 8.14 1.99 -3.32
CA PRO A 74 7.41 2.07 -2.06
C PRO A 74 6.29 1.06 -2.01
N MET A 75 5.86 0.71 -0.80
CA MET A 75 4.60 0.04 -0.52
C MET A 75 3.74 0.92 0.37
N GLY A 76 2.44 0.82 0.20
CA GLY A 76 1.46 1.48 1.05
C GLY A 76 0.18 0.68 1.14
N PHE A 77 -0.78 1.21 1.90
CA PHE A 77 -2.09 0.60 2.09
C PHE A 77 -3.16 1.66 1.85
N ASP A 78 -4.05 1.38 0.91
CA ASP A 78 -5.23 2.22 0.67
C ASP A 78 -6.30 1.81 1.68
N ALA A 79 -6.35 2.52 2.80
CA ALA A 79 -6.97 2.04 4.03
C ALA A 79 -8.19 2.86 4.49
N PHE A 80 -8.65 3.81 3.68
CA PHE A 80 -9.85 4.60 3.96
C PHE A 80 -11.06 4.08 3.21
N GLY A 81 -12.24 4.36 3.80
CA GLY A 81 -13.52 4.32 3.11
C GLY A 81 -14.40 3.15 3.48
N GLN A 82 -15.55 3.12 2.84
CA GLN A 82 -16.67 2.23 3.08
C GLN A 82 -16.31 0.73 3.04
N PRO A 83 -15.42 0.23 2.15
CA PRO A 83 -15.05 -1.19 2.17
C PRO A 83 -14.37 -1.64 3.47
N ALA A 84 -13.57 -0.78 4.12
CA ALA A 84 -12.96 -1.08 5.42
C ALA A 84 -14.01 -1.13 6.52
N GLU A 85 -14.98 -0.20 6.50
CA GLU A 85 -16.09 -0.16 7.46
C GLU A 85 -16.98 -1.40 7.32
N ASN A 86 -17.38 -1.74 6.08
CA ASN A 86 -18.20 -2.93 5.82
C ASN A 86 -17.49 -4.22 6.24
N ALA A 87 -16.18 -4.33 6.00
CA ALA A 87 -15.39 -5.47 6.44
C ALA A 87 -15.35 -5.56 7.98
N ALA A 88 -15.20 -4.42 8.65
CA ALA A 88 -15.19 -4.35 10.11
C ALA A 88 -16.56 -4.73 10.72
N ILE A 89 -17.66 -4.24 10.16
CA ILE A 89 -19.02 -4.62 10.57
C ILE A 89 -19.22 -6.12 10.41
N LYS A 90 -18.88 -6.69 9.24
CA LYS A 90 -18.98 -8.13 8.98
C LYS A 90 -18.18 -8.97 9.98
N ASN A 91 -17.03 -8.46 10.42
CA ASN A 91 -16.14 -9.13 11.37
C ASN A 91 -16.39 -8.72 12.83
N LYS A 92 -17.46 -7.95 13.11
CA LYS A 92 -17.83 -7.47 14.45
C LYS A 92 -16.66 -6.80 15.18
N SER A 93 -15.92 -5.95 14.47
CA SER A 93 -14.72 -5.27 14.95
C SER A 93 -14.80 -3.77 14.68
N HIS A 94 -14.05 -2.97 15.43
CA HIS A 94 -13.89 -1.55 15.10
C HIS A 94 -13.08 -1.40 13.80
N PRO A 95 -13.43 -0.49 12.88
CA PRO A 95 -12.73 -0.31 11.59
C PRO A 95 -11.23 -0.13 11.73
N GLU A 96 -10.78 0.69 12.68
CA GLU A 96 -9.35 0.91 12.92
C GLU A 96 -8.62 -0.38 13.30
N ILE A 97 -9.19 -1.15 14.24
CA ILE A 97 -8.60 -2.40 14.73
C ILE A 97 -8.52 -3.42 13.60
N TRP A 98 -9.60 -3.58 12.84
CA TRP A 98 -9.66 -4.50 11.71
C TRP A 98 -8.65 -4.12 10.62
N THR A 99 -8.62 -2.84 10.24
CA THR A 99 -7.71 -2.32 9.22
C THR A 99 -6.24 -2.51 9.60
N LYS A 100 -5.85 -2.12 10.80
CA LYS A 100 -4.48 -2.34 11.31
C LYS A 100 -4.07 -3.81 11.27
N ARG A 101 -4.97 -4.70 11.69
CA ARG A 101 -4.74 -6.15 11.63
C ARG A 101 -4.55 -6.66 10.21
N CYS A 102 -5.35 -6.19 9.26
CA CYS A 102 -5.23 -6.56 7.85
C CYS A 102 -3.91 -6.05 7.25
N VAL A 103 -3.51 -4.81 7.56
CA VAL A 103 -2.23 -4.22 7.15
C VAL A 103 -1.06 -5.10 7.64
N GLU A 104 -1.07 -5.50 8.91
CA GLU A 104 -0.02 -6.36 9.48
C GLU A 104 0.03 -7.73 8.78
N TRP A 105 -1.11 -8.34 8.49
CA TRP A 105 -1.17 -9.60 7.76
C TRP A 105 -0.60 -9.47 6.35
N MET A 106 -1.07 -8.49 5.59
CA MET A 106 -0.60 -8.24 4.23
C MET A 106 0.89 -7.93 4.20
N LYS A 107 1.37 -7.08 5.09
CA LYS A 107 2.80 -6.76 5.22
C LYS A 107 3.65 -7.99 5.49
N LYS A 108 3.21 -8.86 6.40
CA LYS A 108 3.88 -10.12 6.72
C LYS A 108 3.92 -11.07 5.51
N GLU A 109 2.85 -11.14 4.75
CA GLU A 109 2.74 -11.96 3.55
C GLU A 109 3.61 -11.42 2.41
N LEU A 110 3.56 -10.11 2.15
CA LEU A 110 4.40 -9.44 1.15
C LEU A 110 5.90 -9.56 1.46
N LYS A 111 6.27 -9.46 2.74
CA LYS A 111 7.67 -9.70 3.16
C LYS A 111 8.10 -11.14 2.91
N LYS A 112 7.22 -12.13 3.10
CA LYS A 112 7.51 -13.54 2.77
C LYS A 112 7.72 -13.77 1.28
N MET A 113 7.06 -12.99 0.41
CA MET A 113 7.30 -13.03 -1.03
C MET A 113 8.68 -12.51 -1.42
N GLY A 114 9.37 -11.80 -0.53
CA GLY A 114 10.71 -11.28 -0.75
C GLY A 114 10.78 -10.11 -1.72
N PHE A 115 9.70 -9.35 -1.91
CA PHE A 115 9.66 -8.18 -2.78
C PHE A 115 10.65 -7.08 -2.35
N SER A 116 11.14 -6.32 -3.33
CA SER A 116 12.16 -5.29 -3.17
C SER A 116 11.59 -3.93 -2.75
N TYR A 117 10.65 -3.93 -1.80
CA TYR A 117 10.06 -2.70 -1.30
C TYR A 117 10.99 -1.95 -0.35
N ASP A 118 10.95 -0.62 -0.43
CA ASP A 118 11.50 0.27 0.58
C ASP A 118 10.49 0.43 1.75
N TRP A 119 10.55 -0.48 2.70
CA TRP A 119 9.65 -0.51 3.84
C TRP A 119 9.81 0.68 4.80
N GLU A 120 10.89 1.47 4.70
CA GLU A 120 11.02 2.70 5.48
C GLU A 120 10.17 3.84 4.92
N ARG A 121 9.66 3.67 3.70
CA ARG A 121 8.76 4.61 3.02
C ARG A 121 7.33 4.05 2.89
N GLU A 122 6.98 3.11 3.77
CA GLU A 122 5.61 2.62 3.89
C GLU A 122 4.68 3.75 4.28
N ILE A 123 3.50 3.78 3.66
CA ILE A 123 2.43 4.73 3.98
C ILE A 123 1.10 3.99 4.18
N ALA A 124 0.19 4.62 4.93
CA ALA A 124 -1.20 4.21 5.02
C ALA A 124 -2.09 5.44 4.82
N THR A 125 -3.03 5.38 3.89
CA THR A 125 -3.86 6.55 3.54
C THR A 125 -4.73 7.02 4.68
N CYS A 126 -4.98 6.17 5.68
CA CYS A 126 -5.74 6.48 6.90
C CYS A 126 -4.90 7.05 8.04
N SER A 127 -3.60 7.24 7.85
CA SER A 127 -2.75 7.85 8.89
C SER A 127 -2.77 9.37 8.82
N ASP A 128 -2.62 10.02 9.99
CA ASP A 128 -2.70 11.47 10.14
C ASP A 128 -1.66 12.22 9.28
N ASP A 129 -0.47 11.67 9.20
CA ASP A 129 0.64 12.22 8.42
C ASP A 129 0.38 12.15 6.91
N TYR A 130 -0.52 11.26 6.46
CA TYR A 130 -0.96 11.17 5.09
C TYR A 130 -2.20 12.03 4.82
N TYR A 131 -3.32 11.82 5.51
CA TYR A 131 -4.58 12.47 5.16
C TYR A 131 -4.63 13.97 5.45
N LYS A 132 -3.75 14.50 6.31
CA LYS A 132 -3.60 15.96 6.48
C LYS A 132 -3.36 16.68 5.14
N TRP A 133 -2.69 16.03 4.18
CA TRP A 133 -2.46 16.59 2.86
C TRP A 133 -3.71 16.61 2.00
N ASN A 134 -4.57 15.59 2.12
CA ASN A 134 -5.90 15.59 1.48
C ASN A 134 -6.75 16.74 2.01
N GLN A 135 -6.73 16.96 3.32
CA GLN A 135 -7.42 18.08 3.95
C GLN A 135 -6.88 19.43 3.47
N TRP A 136 -5.57 19.55 3.38
CA TRP A 136 -4.94 20.77 2.88
C TRP A 136 -5.31 21.05 1.41
N ILE A 137 -5.27 20.05 0.55
CA ILE A 137 -5.68 20.16 -0.86
C ILE A 137 -7.16 20.60 -0.95
N PHE A 138 -8.03 19.96 -0.15
CA PHE A 138 -9.45 20.33 -0.10
C PHE A 138 -9.65 21.81 0.27
N LEU A 139 -8.97 22.29 1.29
CA LEU A 139 -9.02 23.71 1.68
C LEU A 139 -8.56 24.63 0.57
N LYS A 140 -7.49 24.27 -0.16
CA LYS A 140 -7.04 25.04 -1.32
C LYS A 140 -8.05 25.05 -2.48
N MET A 141 -8.75 23.95 -2.69
CA MET A 141 -9.84 23.90 -3.67
C MET A 141 -11.03 24.76 -3.24
N LEU A 142 -11.39 24.74 -1.95
CA LEU A 142 -12.46 25.56 -1.38
C LEU A 142 -12.13 27.06 -1.51
N GLU A 143 -10.90 27.49 -1.16
CA GLU A 143 -10.43 28.86 -1.30
C GLU A 143 -10.53 29.39 -2.75
N LYS A 144 -10.38 28.50 -3.73
CA LYS A 144 -10.47 28.81 -5.16
C LYS A 144 -11.88 28.63 -5.75
N GLY A 145 -12.89 28.31 -4.94
CA GLY A 145 -14.24 28.06 -5.40
C GLY A 145 -14.42 26.78 -6.24
N LEU A 146 -13.42 25.88 -6.26
CA LEU A 146 -13.46 24.61 -6.98
C LEU A 146 -14.21 23.52 -6.19
N ALA A 147 -14.27 23.65 -4.86
CA ALA A 147 -15.10 22.82 -3.99
C ALA A 147 -16.19 23.70 -3.36
N TYR A 148 -17.42 23.18 -3.31
CA TYR A 148 -18.56 23.85 -2.72
C TYR A 148 -19.58 22.85 -2.18
N LYS A 149 -20.39 23.28 -1.21
CA LYS A 149 -21.46 22.47 -0.63
C LYS A 149 -22.71 22.55 -1.48
N LYS A 150 -23.29 21.40 -1.84
CA LYS A 150 -24.50 21.28 -2.65
C LYS A 150 -25.31 20.06 -2.20
N ALA A 151 -26.66 20.19 -2.18
CA ALA A 151 -27.54 19.04 -2.10
C ALA A 151 -27.55 18.29 -3.43
N SER A 152 -27.46 16.96 -3.39
CA SER A 152 -27.45 16.10 -4.58
C SER A 152 -28.14 14.77 -4.26
N SER A 153 -28.67 14.12 -5.29
CA SER A 153 -29.19 12.75 -5.19
C SER A 153 -28.03 11.76 -5.02
N VAL A 154 -28.28 10.71 -4.27
CA VAL A 154 -27.34 9.60 -4.07
C VAL A 154 -28.05 8.28 -4.33
N ASN A 155 -27.30 7.29 -4.82
CA ASN A 155 -27.80 5.92 -4.91
C ASN A 155 -27.79 5.31 -3.51
N TRP A 156 -28.98 5.04 -2.97
CA TRP A 156 -29.13 4.48 -1.63
C TRP A 156 -29.55 3.02 -1.69
N CYS A 157 -28.87 2.17 -0.93
CA CYS A 157 -29.25 0.76 -0.74
C CYS A 157 -30.01 0.59 0.59
N PRO A 158 -31.33 0.29 0.57
CA PRO A 158 -32.10 0.12 1.80
C PRO A 158 -31.72 -1.16 2.57
N SER A 159 -31.19 -2.18 1.88
CA SER A 159 -30.71 -3.41 2.51
C SER A 159 -29.41 -3.23 3.28
N CYS A 160 -28.44 -2.54 2.67
CA CYS A 160 -27.15 -2.25 3.30
C CYS A 160 -27.18 -1.00 4.18
N GLN A 161 -28.26 -0.21 4.11
CA GLN A 161 -28.43 1.08 4.80
C GLN A 161 -27.26 2.06 4.57
N THR A 162 -26.79 2.12 3.32
CA THR A 162 -25.66 2.95 2.94
C THR A 162 -25.78 3.46 1.51
N THR A 163 -25.00 4.48 1.17
CA THR A 163 -24.84 4.97 -0.20
C THR A 163 -23.97 4.01 -1.02
N LEU A 164 -24.34 3.84 -2.29
CA LEU A 164 -23.55 3.07 -3.24
C LEU A 164 -22.66 4.00 -4.06
N ALA A 165 -21.48 3.51 -4.41
CA ALA A 165 -20.63 4.16 -5.40
C ALA A 165 -21.28 4.07 -6.79
N ASN A 166 -21.10 5.10 -7.61
CA ASN A 166 -21.54 5.11 -9.01
C ASN A 166 -20.66 4.24 -9.89
#